data_a68da5d4f44fb397b57ff1db93a83628
#
_entry.id   a68da5d4f44fb397b57ff1db93a83628
#
_cell.length_a   1.000
_cell.length_b   1.000
_cell.length_c   1.000
_cell.angle_alpha   90.00
_cell.angle_beta   90.00
_cell.angle_gamma   90.00
#
_symmetry.space_group_name_H-M   'P 1'
#
loop_
_entity.id
_entity.type
_entity.pdbx_description
1 polymer ?
#
loop_
_entity_poly.entity_id
_entity_poly.type
_entity_poly.pdbx_seq_one_letter_code
_entity_poly.pdbx_strand_id
1 'polypeptide(L)'
;NYLVVDGRYTIQAKKEAGNNFEIVDYHKIVNCNLFKNLLIGFDPKIFTSNQIEKFFLKNNKVKSIEGNLIDQIYKYKSKSIKPFFSLKNEIVGENYKAKIIKIRKYLDKNKSDYLFVTAPENIAWLLNIRGHDNPNSPIPNCHLIISNKGTFFLITNKKKVSKLIHEKKLNFNQVIEPKIFDKFISSLNGKKIVVDRKTCSIFFENILNKKFKVLKKEDPIYLL
;
A
#
# COMPACT_ATOMS: atom_id res chain seq x y z
N ASN A 1 -22.49 18.89 4.37
CA ASN A 1 -21.51 17.80 4.34
C ASN A 1 -21.49 17.16 2.94
N TYR A 2 -20.30 16.73 2.47
CA TYR A 2 -20.17 16.04 1.20
C TYR A 2 -19.86 14.55 1.45
N LEU A 3 -20.54 13.65 0.72
CA LEU A 3 -20.21 12.24 0.64
C LEU A 3 -19.67 11.95 -0.76
N VAL A 4 -18.39 11.66 -0.82
CA VAL A 4 -17.70 11.37 -2.08
C VAL A 4 -17.77 9.89 -2.37
N VAL A 5 -18.31 9.53 -3.53
CA VAL A 5 -18.51 8.15 -3.93
C VAL A 5 -17.99 7.89 -5.34
N ASP A 6 -17.62 6.64 -5.59
CA ASP A 6 -17.38 6.13 -6.95
C ASP A 6 -18.73 6.06 -7.71
N GLY A 7 -18.69 6.26 -9.03
CA GLY A 7 -19.90 6.28 -9.88
C GLY A 7 -20.81 5.06 -9.73
N ARG A 8 -20.25 3.88 -9.37
CA ARG A 8 -21.01 2.65 -9.10
C ARG A 8 -21.95 2.75 -7.89
N TYR A 9 -21.66 3.65 -6.94
CA TYR A 9 -22.38 3.79 -5.68
C TYR A 9 -23.29 5.02 -5.62
N THR A 10 -23.41 5.81 -6.68
CA THR A 10 -24.18 7.07 -6.69
C THR A 10 -25.65 6.88 -6.35
N ILE A 11 -26.29 5.83 -6.86
CA ILE A 11 -27.70 5.54 -6.61
C ILE A 11 -27.89 5.07 -5.17
N GLN A 12 -27.04 4.17 -4.70
CA GLN A 12 -27.07 3.66 -3.33
C GLN A 12 -26.85 4.79 -2.33
N ALA A 13 -25.83 5.62 -2.54
CA ALA A 13 -25.51 6.75 -1.68
C ALA A 13 -26.68 7.73 -1.56
N LYS A 14 -27.36 8.05 -2.65
CA LYS A 14 -28.55 8.91 -2.62
C LYS A 14 -29.69 8.34 -1.78
N LYS A 15 -29.88 7.01 -1.80
CA LYS A 15 -30.93 6.33 -1.02
C LYS A 15 -30.57 6.24 0.47
N GLU A 16 -29.29 5.96 0.80
CA GLU A 16 -28.87 5.64 2.16
C GLU A 16 -28.39 6.86 2.96
N ALA A 17 -27.77 7.84 2.32
CA ALA A 17 -27.24 9.02 3.02
C ALA A 17 -28.32 10.05 3.41
N GLY A 18 -29.50 9.96 2.84
CA GLY A 18 -30.60 10.90 3.08
C GLY A 18 -30.20 12.35 2.78
N ASN A 19 -30.83 13.30 3.49
CA ASN A 19 -30.59 14.74 3.30
C ASN A 19 -29.36 15.27 4.05
N ASN A 20 -28.59 14.40 4.75
CA ASN A 20 -27.45 14.83 5.56
C ASN A 20 -26.21 15.13 4.73
N PHE A 21 -26.15 14.59 3.49
CA PHE A 21 -24.99 14.70 2.63
C PHE A 21 -25.38 15.08 1.19
N GLU A 22 -24.59 15.97 0.61
CA GLU A 22 -24.53 16.16 -0.83
C GLU A 22 -23.62 15.10 -1.45
N ILE A 23 -24.15 14.31 -2.40
CA ILE A 23 -23.42 13.22 -3.03
C ILE A 23 -22.56 13.75 -4.16
N VAL A 24 -21.25 13.55 -4.08
CA VAL A 24 -20.28 13.99 -5.07
C VAL A 24 -19.59 12.79 -5.71
N ASP A 25 -19.59 12.75 -7.04
CA ASP A 25 -18.81 11.76 -7.77
C ASP A 25 -17.32 12.01 -7.58
N TYR A 26 -16.55 10.93 -7.31
CA TYR A 26 -15.12 10.96 -7.10
C TYR A 26 -14.36 11.68 -8.22
N HIS A 27 -14.76 11.48 -9.48
CA HIS A 27 -14.13 12.13 -10.63
C HIS A 27 -14.37 13.64 -10.68
N LYS A 28 -15.45 14.12 -10.08
CA LYS A 28 -15.76 15.55 -10.02
C LYS A 28 -14.92 16.31 -8.99
N ILE A 29 -14.39 15.65 -7.96
CA ILE A 29 -13.55 16.31 -6.94
C ILE A 29 -12.37 17.04 -7.56
N VAL A 30 -11.73 16.44 -8.56
CA VAL A 30 -10.52 17.01 -9.20
C VAL A 30 -10.82 18.35 -9.88
N ASN A 31 -12.03 18.51 -10.38
CA ASN A 31 -12.46 19.66 -11.18
C ASN A 31 -13.45 20.57 -10.47
N CYS A 32 -13.90 20.20 -9.28
CA CYS A 32 -14.90 21.00 -8.57
C CYS A 32 -14.22 22.01 -7.63
N ASN A 33 -14.80 23.20 -7.63
CA ASN A 33 -14.39 24.28 -6.72
C ASN A 33 -14.96 24.12 -5.30
N LEU A 34 -15.31 22.90 -4.88
CA LEU A 34 -15.91 22.59 -3.59
C LEU A 34 -14.99 22.93 -2.42
N PHE A 35 -13.68 22.84 -2.64
CA PHE A 35 -12.69 23.10 -1.61
C PHE A 35 -11.75 24.19 -2.12
N LYS A 36 -11.92 25.43 -1.62
CA LYS A 36 -11.05 26.56 -1.92
C LYS A 36 -10.68 27.29 -0.65
N ASN A 37 -9.40 27.69 -0.55
CA ASN A 37 -8.86 28.49 0.54
C ASN A 37 -9.06 27.88 1.93
N LEU A 38 -9.08 26.53 2.01
CA LEU A 38 -9.26 25.78 3.24
C LEU A 38 -7.94 25.24 3.77
N LEU A 39 -7.90 24.96 5.07
CA LEU A 39 -6.92 24.07 5.68
C LEU A 39 -7.58 22.69 5.85
N ILE A 40 -7.12 21.73 5.03
CA ILE A 40 -7.69 20.37 5.00
C ILE A 40 -6.83 19.43 5.81
N GLY A 41 -7.42 18.84 6.88
CA GLY A 41 -6.82 17.76 7.63
C GLY A 41 -6.97 16.43 6.89
N PHE A 42 -5.92 15.59 6.86
CA PHE A 42 -5.98 14.27 6.25
C PHE A 42 -5.22 13.21 7.06
N ASP A 43 -5.68 11.96 7.01
CA ASP A 43 -4.97 10.81 7.59
C ASP A 43 -3.86 10.35 6.62
N PRO A 44 -2.57 10.43 6.99
CA PRO A 44 -1.46 10.06 6.12
C PRO A 44 -1.40 8.56 5.80
N LYS A 45 -2.12 7.71 6.53
CA LYS A 45 -2.15 6.26 6.29
C LYS A 45 -3.01 5.88 5.10
N ILE A 46 -4.03 6.69 4.76
CA ILE A 46 -5.00 6.38 3.70
C ILE A 46 -4.84 7.22 2.44
N PHE A 47 -4.01 8.27 2.47
CA PHE A 47 -3.73 9.11 1.31
C PHE A 47 -2.31 8.93 0.80
N THR A 48 -2.17 8.89 -0.52
CA THR A 48 -0.87 8.99 -1.20
C THR A 48 -0.53 10.45 -1.51
N SER A 49 0.76 10.75 -1.70
CA SER A 49 1.18 12.11 -2.11
C SER A 49 0.55 12.52 -3.44
N ASN A 50 0.38 11.58 -4.36
CA ASN A 50 -0.29 11.82 -5.64
C ASN A 50 -1.77 12.23 -5.49
N GLN A 51 -2.49 11.60 -4.56
CA GLN A 51 -3.89 11.95 -4.29
C GLN A 51 -4.01 13.33 -3.65
N ILE A 52 -3.17 13.64 -2.67
CA ILE A 52 -3.18 14.97 -2.01
C ILE A 52 -2.90 16.08 -3.02
N GLU A 53 -1.89 15.91 -3.86
CA GLU A 53 -1.58 16.88 -4.92
C GLU A 53 -2.75 17.06 -5.89
N LYS A 54 -3.34 15.95 -6.34
CA LYS A 54 -4.40 15.95 -7.34
C LYS A 54 -5.71 16.55 -6.81
N PHE A 55 -6.09 16.24 -5.57
CA PHE A 55 -7.42 16.58 -5.05
C PHE A 55 -7.45 17.88 -4.26
N PHE A 56 -6.38 18.23 -3.54
CA PHE A 56 -6.47 19.27 -2.54
C PHE A 56 -5.47 20.42 -2.69
N LEU A 57 -4.23 20.16 -3.10
CA LEU A 57 -3.16 21.16 -3.04
C LEU A 57 -3.33 22.34 -4.00
N LYS A 58 -4.12 22.21 -5.06
CA LYS A 58 -4.24 23.28 -6.07
C LYS A 58 -4.75 24.61 -5.48
N ASN A 59 -5.71 24.53 -4.55
CA ASN A 59 -6.42 25.70 -4.00
C ASN A 59 -6.51 25.69 -2.46
N ASN A 60 -5.79 24.80 -1.77
CA ASN A 60 -5.91 24.61 -0.33
C ASN A 60 -4.56 24.37 0.33
N LYS A 61 -4.49 24.61 1.64
CA LYS A 61 -3.43 24.11 2.49
C LYS A 61 -3.84 22.75 3.06
N VAL A 62 -2.88 21.83 3.24
CA VAL A 62 -3.16 20.51 3.80
C VAL A 62 -2.31 20.26 5.04
N LYS A 63 -2.86 19.55 6.01
CA LYS A 63 -2.18 19.17 7.25
C LYS A 63 -2.45 17.72 7.58
N SER A 64 -1.39 16.96 7.82
CA SER A 64 -1.52 15.60 8.37
C SER A 64 -2.11 15.67 9.78
N ILE A 65 -3.10 14.81 10.07
CA ILE A 65 -3.70 14.67 11.40
C ILE A 65 -3.25 13.35 12.03
N GLU A 66 -3.03 13.35 13.33
CA GLU A 66 -2.77 12.13 14.08
C GLU A 66 -4.10 11.46 14.43
N GLY A 67 -4.18 10.17 14.11
CA GLY A 67 -5.39 9.37 14.35
C GLY A 67 -6.51 9.63 13.34
N ASN A 68 -7.15 8.56 12.91
CA ASN A 68 -8.31 8.62 12.05
C ASN A 68 -9.55 8.92 12.89
N LEU A 69 -10.31 9.96 12.53
CA LEU A 69 -11.51 10.36 13.28
C LEU A 69 -12.59 9.28 13.24
N ILE A 70 -12.66 8.51 12.16
CA ILE A 70 -13.62 7.41 12.03
C ILE A 70 -13.25 6.26 12.97
N ASP A 71 -11.96 5.95 13.14
CA ASP A 71 -11.51 4.90 14.05
C ASP A 71 -11.84 5.20 15.53
N GLN A 72 -12.07 6.47 15.88
CA GLN A 72 -12.47 6.86 17.23
C GLN A 72 -13.93 6.51 17.55
N ILE A 73 -14.79 6.49 16.54
CA ILE A 73 -16.23 6.26 16.70
C ILE A 73 -16.67 4.87 16.21
N TYR A 74 -15.94 4.26 15.28
CA TYR A 74 -16.28 2.96 14.71
C TYR A 74 -15.38 1.85 15.26
N LYS A 75 -15.99 0.92 16.00
CA LYS A 75 -15.28 -0.27 16.50
C LYS A 75 -15.31 -1.38 15.45
N TYR A 76 -14.16 -1.63 14.84
CA TYR A 76 -14.00 -2.75 13.90
C TYR A 76 -14.11 -4.09 14.64
N LYS A 77 -14.96 -4.98 14.12
CA LYS A 77 -14.96 -6.38 14.58
C LYS A 77 -13.63 -7.03 14.17
N SER A 78 -12.94 -7.68 15.11
CA SER A 78 -11.73 -8.44 14.80
C SER A 78 -12.08 -9.57 13.83
N LYS A 79 -11.43 -9.60 12.66
CA LYS A 79 -11.57 -10.71 11.72
C LYS A 79 -10.61 -11.83 12.12
N SER A 80 -11.03 -13.08 11.93
CA SER A 80 -10.13 -14.22 12.11
C SER A 80 -8.94 -14.11 11.16
N ILE A 81 -7.73 -14.32 11.68
CA ILE A 81 -6.51 -14.29 10.87
C ILE A 81 -6.42 -15.61 10.10
N LYS A 82 -6.55 -15.54 8.78
CA LYS A 82 -6.33 -16.68 7.88
C LYS A 82 -4.93 -16.63 7.29
N PRO A 83 -4.21 -17.76 7.19
CA PRO A 83 -2.87 -17.78 6.63
C PRO A 83 -2.86 -17.53 5.13
N PHE A 84 -1.78 -16.89 4.65
CA PHE A 84 -1.46 -16.83 3.24
C PHE A 84 -1.09 -18.22 2.73
N PHE A 85 -1.30 -18.45 1.44
CA PHE A 85 -0.95 -19.68 0.77
C PHE A 85 -0.23 -19.41 -0.55
N SER A 86 0.56 -20.36 -1.00
CA SER A 86 1.27 -20.26 -2.26
C SER A 86 0.53 -21.01 -3.37
N LEU A 87 0.72 -20.56 -4.58
CA LEU A 87 0.29 -21.28 -5.77
C LEU A 87 1.36 -22.30 -6.20
N LYS A 88 0.93 -23.40 -6.79
CA LYS A 88 1.83 -24.39 -7.39
C LYS A 88 2.50 -23.85 -8.65
N ASN A 89 3.71 -24.35 -8.96
CA ASN A 89 4.47 -23.86 -10.12
C ASN A 89 3.74 -24.08 -11.45
N GLU A 90 2.95 -25.14 -11.57
CA GLU A 90 2.17 -25.46 -12.77
C GLU A 90 1.10 -24.39 -13.10
N ILE A 91 0.68 -23.62 -12.08
CA ILE A 91 -0.36 -22.58 -12.21
C ILE A 91 0.22 -21.20 -12.49
N VAL A 92 1.42 -20.92 -11.99
CA VAL A 92 1.95 -19.54 -11.94
C VAL A 92 2.74 -19.11 -13.19
N GLY A 93 3.05 -20.05 -14.10
CA GLY A 93 3.84 -19.78 -15.31
C GLY A 93 5.31 -19.46 -15.03
N GLU A 94 5.60 -18.52 -14.14
CA GLU A 94 6.96 -18.13 -13.79
C GLU A 94 7.23 -18.21 -12.29
N ASN A 95 8.37 -18.80 -11.92
CA ASN A 95 8.80 -18.91 -10.53
C ASN A 95 9.14 -17.52 -9.94
N TYR A 96 8.77 -17.30 -8.69
CA TYR A 96 9.02 -16.02 -8.00
C TYR A 96 10.51 -15.63 -7.96
N LYS A 97 11.44 -16.58 -7.88
CA LYS A 97 12.90 -16.30 -7.90
C LYS A 97 13.33 -15.62 -9.20
N ALA A 98 12.80 -16.08 -10.35
CA ALA A 98 13.07 -15.44 -11.63
C ALA A 98 12.51 -14.01 -11.69
N LYS A 99 11.32 -13.78 -11.14
CA LYS A 99 10.72 -12.43 -11.02
C LYS A 99 11.56 -11.51 -10.14
N ILE A 100 12.07 -12.00 -9.00
CA ILE A 100 12.99 -11.25 -8.12
C ILE A 100 14.29 -10.85 -8.88
N ILE A 101 14.82 -11.71 -9.73
CA ILE A 101 16.00 -11.39 -10.55
C ILE A 101 15.69 -10.20 -11.49
N LYS A 102 14.50 -10.13 -12.08
CA LYS A 102 14.09 -8.99 -12.92
C LYS A 102 14.06 -7.69 -12.11
N ILE A 103 13.49 -7.72 -10.88
CA ILE A 103 13.50 -6.57 -9.98
C ILE A 103 14.93 -6.14 -9.60
N ARG A 104 15.83 -7.09 -9.33
CA ARG A 104 17.24 -6.76 -9.07
C ARG A 104 17.85 -5.99 -10.23
N LYS A 105 17.71 -6.49 -11.46
CA LYS A 105 18.20 -5.82 -12.68
C LYS A 105 17.65 -4.40 -12.81
N TYR A 106 16.37 -4.22 -12.49
CA TYR A 106 15.76 -2.89 -12.48
C TYR A 106 16.41 -1.97 -11.42
N LEU A 107 16.63 -2.45 -10.20
CA LEU A 107 17.25 -1.68 -9.13
C LEU A 107 18.70 -1.30 -9.47
N ASP A 108 19.49 -2.22 -10.02
CA ASP A 108 20.85 -1.99 -10.45
C ASP A 108 20.91 -0.91 -11.55
N LYS A 109 20.07 -1.04 -12.59
CA LYS A 109 19.95 -0.04 -13.66
C LYS A 109 19.62 1.36 -13.13
N ASN A 110 18.78 1.45 -12.08
CA ASN A 110 18.35 2.70 -11.46
C ASN A 110 19.27 3.17 -10.32
N LYS A 111 20.38 2.46 -10.06
CA LYS A 111 21.33 2.75 -8.95
C LYS A 111 20.57 2.95 -7.62
N SER A 112 19.67 2.04 -7.31
CA SER A 112 18.79 2.06 -6.14
C SER A 112 19.02 0.84 -5.27
N ASP A 113 19.00 1.02 -3.94
CA ASP A 113 19.32 -0.07 -3.00
C ASP A 113 18.09 -0.93 -2.73
N TYR A 114 16.90 -0.32 -2.73
CA TYR A 114 15.64 -0.99 -2.39
C TYR A 114 14.48 -0.56 -3.29
N LEU A 115 13.48 -1.45 -3.40
CA LEU A 115 12.12 -1.18 -3.85
C LEU A 115 11.17 -1.46 -2.68
N PHE A 116 10.30 -0.52 -2.35
CA PHE A 116 9.19 -0.73 -1.42
C PHE A 116 7.89 -0.83 -2.21
N VAL A 117 7.28 -2.00 -2.18
CA VAL A 117 6.02 -2.32 -2.89
C VAL A 117 4.86 -2.22 -1.91
N THR A 118 3.89 -1.39 -2.24
CA THR A 118 2.67 -1.15 -1.44
C THR A 118 1.41 -1.65 -2.12
N ALA A 119 1.45 -2.00 -3.40
CA ALA A 119 0.37 -2.62 -4.14
C ALA A 119 0.31 -4.14 -3.79
N PRO A 120 -0.68 -4.60 -3.02
CA PRO A 120 -0.71 -5.99 -2.54
C PRO A 120 -0.95 -7.01 -3.68
N GLU A 121 -1.60 -6.61 -4.77
CA GLU A 121 -1.76 -7.41 -5.98
C GLU A 121 -0.41 -7.67 -6.66
N ASN A 122 0.48 -6.69 -6.69
CA ASN A 122 1.83 -6.84 -7.24
C ASN A 122 2.68 -7.79 -6.39
N ILE A 123 2.53 -7.72 -5.07
CA ILE A 123 3.19 -8.65 -4.14
C ILE A 123 2.66 -10.07 -4.35
N ALA A 124 1.35 -10.23 -4.49
CA ALA A 124 0.69 -11.51 -4.74
C ALA A 124 1.23 -12.17 -6.02
N TRP A 125 1.36 -11.38 -7.10
CA TRP A 125 1.89 -11.83 -8.37
C TRP A 125 3.39 -12.14 -8.28
N LEU A 126 4.18 -11.23 -7.70
CA LEU A 126 5.63 -11.36 -7.63
C LEU A 126 6.07 -12.59 -6.83
N LEU A 127 5.46 -12.81 -5.66
CA LEU A 127 5.82 -13.92 -4.76
C LEU A 127 5.01 -15.20 -5.00
N ASN A 128 4.06 -15.19 -5.94
CA ASN A 128 3.14 -16.31 -6.20
C ASN A 128 2.34 -16.73 -4.96
N ILE A 129 1.93 -15.77 -4.14
CA ILE A 129 1.17 -16.00 -2.92
C ILE A 129 -0.24 -15.43 -3.03
N ARG A 130 -1.14 -15.95 -2.21
CA ARG A 130 -2.52 -15.49 -2.10
C ARG A 130 -2.92 -15.39 -0.63
N GLY A 131 -3.98 -14.62 -0.36
CA GLY A 131 -4.52 -14.42 0.98
C GLY A 131 -6.05 -14.48 1.00
N HIS A 132 -6.61 -14.43 2.20
CA HIS A 132 -8.06 -14.40 2.45
C HIS A 132 -8.47 -13.11 3.20
N ASP A 133 -7.70 -12.03 3.03
CA ASP A 133 -7.94 -10.76 3.72
C ASP A 133 -9.19 -10.04 3.21
N ASN A 134 -9.51 -10.22 1.94
CA ASN A 134 -10.71 -9.70 1.31
C ASN A 134 -11.67 -10.84 0.93
N PRO A 135 -12.99 -10.67 1.13
CA PRO A 135 -13.98 -11.72 0.88
C PRO A 135 -13.99 -12.21 -0.57
N ASN A 136 -13.85 -11.29 -1.53
CA ASN A 136 -14.04 -11.54 -2.96
C ASN A 136 -12.74 -11.41 -3.77
N SER A 137 -11.60 -11.36 -3.10
CA SER A 137 -10.29 -11.23 -3.78
C SER A 137 -9.22 -11.98 -3.01
N PRO A 138 -8.44 -12.87 -3.66
CA PRO A 138 -7.40 -13.66 -3.00
C PRO A 138 -6.09 -12.88 -2.81
N ILE A 139 -6.15 -11.58 -2.64
CA ILE A 139 -4.99 -10.72 -2.49
C ILE A 139 -4.56 -10.66 -1.01
N PRO A 140 -3.28 -10.94 -0.69
CA PRO A 140 -2.75 -10.84 0.67
C PRO A 140 -2.53 -9.38 1.05
N ASN A 141 -3.08 -8.94 2.17
CA ASN A 141 -2.84 -7.60 2.68
C ASN A 141 -1.48 -7.52 3.39
N CYS A 142 -0.49 -7.06 2.67
CA CYS A 142 0.91 -6.94 3.11
C CYS A 142 1.65 -5.88 2.29
N HIS A 143 2.87 -5.52 2.74
CA HIS A 143 3.82 -4.72 1.96
C HIS A 143 5.13 -5.51 1.81
N LEU A 144 6.00 -5.08 0.88
CA LEU A 144 7.22 -5.80 0.57
C LEU A 144 8.38 -4.82 0.37
N ILE A 145 9.55 -5.14 0.92
CA ILE A 145 10.82 -4.50 0.59
C ILE A 145 11.70 -5.51 -0.11
N ILE A 146 12.29 -5.12 -1.23
CA ILE A 146 13.25 -5.93 -1.99
C ILE A 146 14.55 -5.15 -2.13
N SER A 147 15.67 -5.77 -1.81
CA SER A 147 17.00 -5.19 -2.02
C SER A 147 17.54 -5.48 -3.42
N ASN A 148 18.50 -4.68 -3.88
CA ASN A 148 19.26 -4.92 -5.10
C ASN A 148 20.09 -6.23 -5.04
N LYS A 149 20.28 -6.84 -3.87
CA LYS A 149 20.87 -8.18 -3.70
C LYS A 149 19.87 -9.31 -3.86
N GLY A 150 18.57 -9.01 -3.98
CA GLY A 150 17.48 -9.98 -4.11
C GLY A 150 16.94 -10.50 -2.78
N THR A 151 17.45 -10.04 -1.65
CA THR A 151 16.84 -10.30 -0.35
C THR A 151 15.54 -9.50 -0.27
N PHE A 152 14.49 -10.13 0.24
CA PHE A 152 13.21 -9.43 0.45
C PHE A 152 12.66 -9.64 1.86
N PHE A 153 11.82 -8.71 2.29
CA PHE A 153 11.15 -8.72 3.58
C PHE A 153 9.67 -8.43 3.39
N LEU A 154 8.83 -9.30 3.91
CA LEU A 154 7.39 -9.18 3.87
C LEU A 154 6.89 -8.50 5.16
N ILE A 155 6.23 -7.36 5.02
CA ILE A 155 5.68 -6.61 6.14
C ILE A 155 4.23 -7.04 6.33
N THR A 156 3.98 -7.87 7.33
CA THR A 156 2.65 -8.40 7.66
C THR A 156 2.64 -9.01 9.06
N ASN A 157 1.46 -9.39 9.55
CA ASN A 157 1.34 -10.16 10.79
C ASN A 157 1.94 -11.57 10.60
N LYS A 158 2.84 -11.98 11.51
CA LYS A 158 3.53 -13.27 11.46
C LYS A 158 2.59 -14.47 11.42
N LYS A 159 1.41 -14.39 12.05
CA LYS A 159 0.41 -15.46 12.01
C LYS A 159 -0.10 -15.74 10.59
N LYS A 160 -0.12 -14.72 9.72
CA LYS A 160 -0.57 -14.88 8.32
C LYS A 160 0.39 -15.69 7.45
N VAL A 161 1.65 -15.78 7.81
CA VAL A 161 2.69 -16.44 7.00
C VAL A 161 3.09 -17.82 7.52
N SER A 162 2.43 -18.32 8.55
CA SER A 162 2.75 -19.60 9.19
C SER A 162 2.82 -20.76 8.19
N LYS A 163 1.86 -20.85 7.25
CA LYS A 163 1.83 -21.86 6.20
C LYS A 163 3.01 -21.71 5.22
N LEU A 164 3.34 -20.50 4.79
CA LEU A 164 4.47 -20.25 3.89
C LEU A 164 5.83 -20.59 4.52
N ILE A 165 5.96 -20.40 5.83
CA ILE A 165 7.16 -20.79 6.59
C ILE A 165 7.26 -22.31 6.69
N HIS A 166 6.16 -23.00 7.02
CA HIS A 166 6.09 -24.46 7.05
C HIS A 166 6.45 -25.08 5.68
N GLU A 167 5.97 -24.48 4.60
CA GLU A 167 6.26 -24.89 3.21
C GLU A 167 7.70 -24.48 2.75
N LYS A 168 8.52 -23.90 3.64
CA LYS A 168 9.89 -23.40 3.33
C LYS A 168 9.97 -22.40 2.17
N LYS A 169 8.87 -21.68 1.89
CA LYS A 169 8.80 -20.63 0.87
C LYS A 169 9.21 -19.25 1.39
N LEU A 170 9.15 -19.08 2.71
CA LEU A 170 9.52 -17.88 3.41
C LEU A 170 10.26 -18.25 4.71
N ASN A 171 11.32 -17.55 5.04
CA ASN A 171 11.99 -17.70 6.32
C ASN A 171 11.39 -16.75 7.35
N PHE A 172 11.41 -17.14 8.62
CA PHE A 172 10.86 -16.33 9.71
C PHE A 172 11.49 -14.94 9.82
N ASN A 173 12.79 -14.83 9.58
CA ASN A 173 13.54 -13.56 9.61
C ASN A 173 13.25 -12.63 8.43
N GLN A 174 12.53 -13.11 7.40
CA GLN A 174 12.05 -12.28 6.29
C GLN A 174 10.69 -11.63 6.58
N VAL A 175 10.11 -11.86 7.77
CA VAL A 175 8.79 -11.34 8.14
C VAL A 175 8.93 -10.25 9.19
N ILE A 176 8.46 -9.06 8.84
CA ILE A 176 8.50 -7.87 9.68
C ILE A 176 7.08 -7.53 10.13
N GLU A 177 6.86 -7.50 11.45
CA GLU A 177 5.57 -7.03 12.00
C GLU A 177 5.39 -5.53 11.69
N PRO A 178 4.20 -5.08 11.27
CA PRO A 178 3.96 -3.68 10.92
C PRO A 178 4.34 -2.69 12.04
N LYS A 179 4.16 -3.08 13.31
CA LYS A 179 4.47 -2.25 14.47
C LYS A 179 5.96 -1.91 14.66
N ILE A 180 6.86 -2.71 14.07
CA ILE A 180 8.32 -2.49 14.14
C ILE A 180 8.90 -1.95 12.83
N PHE A 181 8.04 -1.57 11.88
CA PHE A 181 8.47 -1.14 10.54
C PHE A 181 9.48 0.03 10.58
N ASP A 182 9.23 1.07 11.39
CA ASP A 182 10.13 2.23 11.51
C ASP A 182 11.54 1.81 12.01
N LYS A 183 11.60 0.96 13.05
CA LYS A 183 12.86 0.41 13.56
C LYS A 183 13.58 -0.45 12.50
N PHE A 184 12.82 -1.26 11.77
CA PHE A 184 13.37 -2.07 10.70
C PHE A 184 13.96 -1.21 9.58
N ILE A 185 13.26 -0.17 9.12
CA ILE A 185 13.77 0.79 8.12
C ILE A 185 15.08 1.43 8.58
N SER A 186 15.13 1.86 9.83
CA SER A 186 16.33 2.49 10.42
C SER A 186 17.54 1.56 10.46
N SER A 187 17.34 0.23 10.55
CA SER A 187 18.40 -0.78 10.58
C SER A 187 18.95 -1.16 9.20
N LEU A 188 18.25 -0.82 8.11
CA LEU A 188 18.71 -1.16 6.77
C LEU A 188 19.92 -0.31 6.34
N ASN A 189 20.85 -0.94 5.66
CA ASN A 189 21.98 -0.25 5.01
C ASN A 189 21.59 0.16 3.60
N GLY A 190 21.92 1.40 3.20
CA GLY A 190 21.60 1.91 1.86
C GLY A 190 21.28 3.39 1.89
N LYS A 191 21.13 3.99 0.70
CA LYS A 191 20.89 5.44 0.52
C LYS A 191 19.62 5.76 -0.25
N LYS A 192 19.16 4.84 -1.11
CA LYS A 192 18.06 5.10 -2.05
C LYS A 192 17.02 4.00 -2.03
N ILE A 193 15.76 4.40 -1.99
CA ILE A 193 14.62 3.49 -2.08
C ILE A 193 13.62 3.98 -3.12
N VAL A 194 13.14 3.08 -3.96
CA VAL A 194 12.10 3.36 -4.95
C VAL A 194 10.73 3.09 -4.33
N VAL A 195 9.78 3.98 -4.58
CA VAL A 195 8.36 3.83 -4.20
C VAL A 195 7.47 4.27 -5.34
N ASP A 196 6.30 3.67 -5.47
CA ASP A 196 5.26 4.18 -6.35
C ASP A 196 4.39 5.19 -5.59
N ARG A 197 4.42 6.46 -6.02
CA ARG A 197 3.63 7.53 -5.43
C ARG A 197 2.11 7.38 -5.57
N LYS A 198 1.66 6.48 -6.48
CA LYS A 198 0.23 6.19 -6.68
C LYS A 198 -0.32 5.24 -5.63
N THR A 199 0.53 4.40 -5.03
CA THR A 199 0.14 3.35 -4.08
C THR A 199 0.74 3.52 -2.69
N CYS A 200 1.92 4.17 -2.57
CA CYS A 200 2.58 4.41 -1.28
C CYS A 200 1.90 5.55 -0.52
N SER A 201 1.40 5.26 0.68
CA SER A 201 0.81 6.29 1.53
C SER A 201 1.86 7.26 2.08
N ILE A 202 1.44 8.47 2.39
CA ILE A 202 2.30 9.52 2.99
C ILE A 202 2.90 9.04 4.32
N PHE A 203 2.19 8.23 5.08
CA PHE A 203 2.70 7.62 6.31
C PHE A 203 3.98 6.83 6.05
N PHE A 204 3.99 5.95 5.07
CA PHE A 204 5.18 5.18 4.71
C PHE A 204 6.26 6.05 4.06
N GLU A 205 5.88 6.99 3.17
CA GLU A 205 6.85 7.94 2.60
C GLU A 205 7.59 8.69 3.70
N ASN A 206 6.90 9.16 4.74
CA ASN A 206 7.50 9.90 5.86
C ASN A 206 8.50 9.03 6.64
N ILE A 207 8.18 7.76 6.89
CA ILE A 207 9.11 6.83 7.56
C ILE A 207 10.36 6.60 6.69
N LEU A 208 10.16 6.34 5.41
CA LEU A 208 11.27 6.08 4.48
C LEU A 208 12.18 7.28 4.30
N ASN A 209 11.63 8.50 4.24
CA ASN A 209 12.38 9.75 4.11
C ASN A 209 13.30 10.06 5.30
N LYS A 210 13.06 9.47 6.48
CA LYS A 210 13.98 9.63 7.63
C LYS A 210 15.34 8.96 7.37
N LYS A 211 15.39 7.96 6.51
CA LYS A 211 16.58 7.12 6.29
C LYS A 211 17.09 7.18 4.86
N PHE A 212 16.21 7.24 3.88
CA PHE A 212 16.54 7.08 2.47
C PHE A 212 16.24 8.33 1.66
N LYS A 213 16.98 8.53 0.58
CA LYS A 213 16.51 9.34 -0.55
C LYS A 213 15.42 8.54 -1.28
N VAL A 214 14.17 8.95 -1.11
CA VAL A 214 13.01 8.31 -1.74
C VAL A 214 12.92 8.73 -3.21
N LEU A 215 12.91 7.75 -4.11
CA LEU A 215 12.78 7.93 -5.54
C LEU A 215 11.35 7.54 -5.94
N LYS A 216 10.54 8.53 -6.34
CA LYS A 216 9.16 8.32 -6.76
C LYS A 216 9.12 7.87 -8.22
N LYS A 217 8.85 6.59 -8.46
CA LYS A 217 8.76 5.95 -9.78
C LYS A 217 7.55 5.03 -9.80
N GLU A 218 7.07 4.70 -10.98
CA GLU A 218 6.06 3.66 -11.15
C GLU A 218 6.61 2.30 -10.67
N ASP A 219 5.74 1.49 -10.05
CA ASP A 219 6.15 0.15 -9.59
C ASP A 219 6.56 -0.70 -10.81
N PRO A 220 7.84 -1.15 -10.85
CA PRO A 220 8.35 -1.91 -12.00
C PRO A 220 7.64 -3.26 -12.20
N ILE A 221 6.91 -3.74 -11.21
CA ILE A 221 6.17 -5.01 -11.32
C ILE A 221 5.05 -4.92 -12.36
N TYR A 222 4.46 -3.72 -12.58
CA TYR A 222 3.48 -3.52 -13.65
C TYR A 222 4.05 -3.70 -15.07
N LEU A 223 5.38 -3.70 -15.22
CA LEU A 223 6.07 -3.81 -16.50
C LEU A 223 6.64 -5.22 -16.76
N LEU A 224 6.43 -6.16 -15.85
CA LEU A 224 6.92 -7.53 -15.93
C LEU A 224 5.88 -8.52 -16.45
#